data_3f0f3d36882147de5bbf614f4980a371
#
_entry.id   3f0f3d36882147de5bbf614f4980a371
#
_cell.length_a   1.000
_cell.length_b   1.000
_cell.length_c   1.000
_cell.angle_alpha   90.00
_cell.angle_beta   90.00
_cell.angle_gamma   90.00
#
_symmetry.space_group_name_H-M   'P 1'
#
loop_
_entity.id
_entity.type
_entity.pdbx_description
1 polymer ?
#
loop_
_entity_poly.entity_id
_entity_poly.type
_entity_poly.pdbx_seq_one_letter_code
_entity_poly.pdbx_strand_id
1 'polypeptide(L)'
;MDASLDKAAERSARCERSASYFGAARRVVVKIGSTLIVDAETGQLNAKWLGTLAADLGALRARGQEVLIVSSGAVALGRAALGLGRDRRLDTAPAAAAAGQIGLVNAWREVLDGQGLRAAQVLL
;
A
#
# COMPACT_ATOMS: atom_id res chain seq x y z
N MET A 1 19.17 -21.90 -30.78
CA MET A 1 18.67 -20.54 -30.56
C MET A 1 17.91 -20.58 -29.26
N ASP A 2 18.41 -19.87 -28.22
CA ASP A 2 18.01 -20.11 -26.82
C ASP A 2 16.81 -19.26 -26.44
N ALA A 3 15.62 -19.87 -26.35
CA ALA A 3 14.36 -19.22 -25.94
C ALA A 3 14.43 -18.58 -24.53
N SER A 4 15.45 -18.91 -23.75
CA SER A 4 15.70 -18.34 -22.41
C SER A 4 16.30 -16.93 -22.50
N LEU A 5 17.20 -16.71 -23.44
CA LEU A 5 17.82 -15.41 -23.69
C LEU A 5 16.81 -14.40 -24.30
N ASP A 6 15.91 -14.87 -25.13
CA ASP A 6 14.87 -14.05 -25.75
C ASP A 6 13.87 -13.54 -24.70
N LYS A 7 13.43 -14.41 -23.78
CA LYS A 7 12.55 -14.03 -22.67
C LYS A 7 13.22 -13.05 -21.69
N ALA A 8 14.51 -13.18 -21.46
CA ALA A 8 15.24 -12.26 -20.60
C ALA A 8 15.36 -10.87 -21.24
N ALA A 9 15.64 -10.80 -22.54
CA ALA A 9 15.69 -9.56 -23.30
C ALA A 9 14.31 -8.86 -23.35
N GLU A 10 13.23 -9.60 -23.56
CA GLU A 10 11.86 -9.08 -23.55
C GLU A 10 11.48 -8.51 -22.16
N ARG A 11 11.85 -9.22 -21.08
CA ARG A 11 11.63 -8.73 -19.71
C ARG A 11 12.40 -7.45 -19.40
N SER A 12 13.65 -7.35 -19.86
CA SER A 12 14.47 -6.15 -19.69
C SER A 12 13.87 -4.96 -20.43
N ALA A 13 13.53 -5.13 -21.71
CA ALA A 13 12.92 -4.10 -22.53
C ALA A 13 11.53 -3.65 -21.98
N ARG A 14 10.76 -4.58 -21.40
CA ARG A 14 9.50 -4.26 -20.72
C ARG A 14 9.72 -3.47 -19.45
N CYS A 15 10.75 -3.80 -18.68
CA CYS A 15 11.11 -3.09 -17.45
C CYS A 15 11.54 -1.66 -17.76
N GLU A 16 12.38 -1.46 -18.77
CA GLU A 16 12.84 -0.14 -19.22
C GLU A 16 11.69 0.75 -19.70
N ARG A 17 10.77 0.19 -20.51
CA ARG A 17 9.56 0.91 -20.94
C ARG A 17 8.68 1.30 -19.75
N SER A 18 8.46 0.39 -18.79
CA SER A 18 7.69 0.68 -17.59
C SER A 18 8.35 1.77 -16.75
N ALA A 19 9.67 1.72 -16.55
CA ALA A 19 10.42 2.73 -15.84
C ALA A 19 10.30 4.11 -16.51
N SER A 20 10.31 4.16 -17.85
CA SER A 20 10.12 5.38 -18.63
C SER A 20 8.73 5.98 -18.42
N TYR A 21 7.66 5.15 -18.45
CA TYR A 21 6.29 5.62 -18.20
C TYR A 21 6.12 6.16 -16.78
N PHE A 22 6.62 5.43 -15.78
CA PHE A 22 6.58 5.90 -14.38
C PHE A 22 7.39 7.17 -14.17
N GLY A 23 8.55 7.30 -14.83
CA GLY A 23 9.37 8.51 -14.76
C GLY A 23 8.71 9.74 -15.36
N ALA A 24 7.93 9.58 -16.43
CA ALA A 24 7.22 10.65 -17.12
C ALA A 24 5.84 10.96 -16.52
N ALA A 25 5.30 10.10 -15.68
CA ALA A 25 3.97 10.28 -15.10
C ALA A 25 3.94 11.49 -14.16
N ARG A 26 3.00 12.40 -14.36
CA ARG A 26 2.74 13.50 -13.41
C ARG A 26 2.10 13.00 -12.12
N ARG A 27 1.21 12.02 -12.22
CA ARG A 27 0.48 11.42 -11.09
C ARG A 27 0.62 9.91 -11.10
N VAL A 28 0.94 9.36 -9.93
CA VAL A 28 1.05 7.92 -9.70
C VAL A 28 -0.01 7.49 -8.71
N VAL A 29 -0.77 6.47 -9.06
CA VAL A 29 -1.75 5.83 -8.17
C VAL A 29 -1.18 4.49 -7.71
N VAL A 30 -1.02 4.33 -6.41
CA VAL A 30 -0.50 3.11 -5.79
C VAL A 30 -1.64 2.40 -5.06
N LYS A 31 -2.06 1.26 -5.59
CA LYS A 31 -3.08 0.42 -4.94
C LYS A 31 -2.40 -0.64 -4.08
N ILE A 32 -2.86 -0.78 -2.83
CA ILE A 32 -2.27 -1.68 -1.85
C ILE A 32 -3.35 -2.57 -1.24
N GLY A 33 -3.15 -3.89 -1.36
CA GLY A 33 -4.03 -4.89 -0.77
C GLY A 33 -3.79 -5.05 0.73
N SER A 34 -4.82 -5.55 1.44
CA SER A 34 -4.78 -5.73 2.89
C SER A 34 -3.68 -6.67 3.37
N THR A 35 -3.35 -7.71 2.60
CA THR A 35 -2.33 -8.71 2.95
C THR A 35 -0.90 -8.17 2.98
N LEU A 36 -0.65 -7.03 2.35
CA LEU A 36 0.65 -6.34 2.43
C LEU A 36 0.74 -5.44 3.67
N ILE A 37 -0.39 -4.93 4.12
CA ILE A 37 -0.48 -3.97 5.23
C ILE A 37 -0.63 -4.67 6.57
N VAL A 38 -1.43 -5.75 6.59
CA VAL A 38 -1.80 -6.47 7.81
C VAL A 38 -1.35 -7.92 7.69
N ASP A 39 -0.59 -8.35 8.66
CA ASP A 39 -0.23 -9.75 8.80
C ASP A 39 -1.48 -10.59 9.09
N ALA A 40 -1.72 -11.62 8.28
CA ALA A 40 -2.94 -12.41 8.35
C ALA A 40 -3.02 -13.32 9.59
N GLU A 41 -1.90 -13.64 10.21
CA GLU A 41 -1.84 -14.51 11.39
C GLU A 41 -1.98 -13.70 12.68
N THR A 42 -1.27 -12.59 12.77
CA THR A 42 -1.23 -11.75 13.97
C THR A 42 -2.24 -10.62 13.98
N GLY A 43 -2.78 -10.24 12.81
CA GLY A 43 -3.63 -9.06 12.66
C GLY A 43 -2.90 -7.73 12.85
N GLN A 44 -1.57 -7.75 12.94
CA GLN A 44 -0.75 -6.57 13.16
C GLN A 44 -0.35 -5.88 11.85
N LEU A 45 -0.07 -4.60 11.96
CA LEU A 45 0.49 -3.82 10.84
C LEU A 45 1.90 -4.29 10.48
N ASN A 46 2.15 -4.45 9.19
CA ASN A 46 3.49 -4.69 8.66
C ASN A 46 4.27 -3.36 8.57
N ALA A 47 4.66 -2.84 9.72
CA ALA A 47 5.30 -1.53 9.83
C ALA A 47 6.61 -1.43 9.02
N LYS A 48 7.39 -2.51 8.97
CA LYS A 48 8.63 -2.55 8.20
C LYS A 48 8.38 -2.36 6.70
N TRP A 49 7.39 -3.07 6.16
CA TRP A 49 7.01 -2.95 4.76
C TRP A 49 6.45 -1.56 4.44
N LEU A 50 5.58 -1.04 5.31
CA LEU A 50 5.04 0.33 5.17
C LEU A 50 6.14 1.38 5.15
N GLY A 51 7.16 1.25 6.01
CA GLY A 51 8.31 2.15 6.04
C GLY A 51 9.12 2.10 4.74
N THR A 52 9.33 0.91 4.17
CA THR A 52 10.01 0.75 2.87
C THR A 52 9.23 1.44 1.76
N LEU A 53 7.92 1.21 1.71
CA LEU A 53 7.06 1.86 0.72
C LEU A 53 7.02 3.38 0.91
N ALA A 54 6.98 3.88 2.14
CA ALA A 54 7.01 5.32 2.41
C ALA A 54 8.28 5.99 1.86
N ALA A 55 9.43 5.32 1.92
CA ALA A 55 10.66 5.81 1.30
C ALA A 55 10.54 5.90 -0.22
N ASP A 56 9.95 4.90 -0.88
CA ASP A 56 9.69 4.92 -2.32
C ASP A 56 8.72 6.06 -2.72
N LEU A 57 7.67 6.27 -1.91
CA LEU A 57 6.73 7.38 -2.11
C LEU A 57 7.40 8.74 -1.94
N GLY A 58 8.33 8.85 -0.98
CA GLY A 58 9.18 10.02 -0.80
C GLY A 58 10.02 10.31 -2.03
N ALA A 59 10.62 9.29 -2.64
CA ALA A 59 11.38 9.44 -3.87
C ALA A 59 10.52 9.88 -5.07
N LEU A 60 9.27 9.40 -5.17
CA LEU A 60 8.31 9.87 -6.18
C LEU A 60 8.00 11.35 -5.98
N ARG A 61 7.72 11.75 -4.75
CA ARG A 61 7.44 13.15 -4.40
C ARG A 61 8.62 14.08 -4.65
N ALA A 62 9.85 13.63 -4.35
CA ALA A 62 11.08 14.40 -4.62
C ALA A 62 11.28 14.68 -6.12
N ARG A 63 10.77 13.83 -7.00
CA ARG A 63 10.73 14.04 -8.45
C ARG A 63 9.58 14.96 -8.93
N GLY A 64 8.80 15.50 -8.00
CA GLY A 64 7.67 16.38 -8.31
C GLY A 64 6.38 15.65 -8.73
N GLN A 65 6.33 14.33 -8.60
CA GLN A 65 5.16 13.55 -8.96
C GLN A 65 4.07 13.65 -7.89
N GLU A 66 2.83 13.73 -8.30
CA GLU A 66 1.67 13.62 -7.41
C GLU A 66 1.43 12.14 -7.09
N VAL A 67 1.18 11.81 -5.83
CA VAL A 67 0.95 10.43 -5.40
C VAL A 67 -0.43 10.30 -4.75
N LEU A 68 -1.20 9.32 -5.20
CA LEU A 68 -2.46 8.89 -4.61
C LEU A 68 -2.30 7.44 -4.14
N ILE A 69 -2.57 7.19 -2.87
CA ILE A 69 -2.55 5.86 -2.27
C ILE A 69 -3.98 5.35 -2.15
N VAL A 70 -4.26 4.18 -2.73
CA VAL A 70 -5.52 3.45 -2.55
C VAL A 70 -5.24 2.24 -1.67
N SER A 71 -5.57 2.36 -0.39
CA SER A 71 -5.22 1.38 0.63
C SER A 71 -6.43 0.57 1.09
N SER A 72 -6.26 -0.73 1.19
CA SER A 72 -7.16 -1.63 1.90
C SER A 72 -6.60 -1.91 3.31
N GLY A 73 -7.31 -2.70 4.12
CA GLY A 73 -6.81 -3.21 5.39
C GLY A 73 -7.61 -2.78 6.62
N ALA A 74 -8.51 -1.80 6.50
CA ALA A 74 -9.31 -1.33 7.64
C ALA A 74 -10.10 -2.45 8.32
N VAL A 75 -10.78 -3.31 7.55
CA VAL A 75 -11.55 -4.45 8.11
C VAL A 75 -10.63 -5.42 8.86
N ALA A 76 -9.45 -5.73 8.32
CA ALA A 76 -8.52 -6.66 8.94
C ALA A 76 -7.98 -6.11 10.28
N LEU A 77 -7.58 -4.85 10.30
CA LEU A 77 -7.13 -4.15 11.51
C LEU A 77 -8.24 -4.04 12.55
N GLY A 78 -9.46 -3.70 12.12
CA GLY A 78 -10.59 -3.56 13.03
C GLY A 78 -11.03 -4.90 13.63
N ARG A 79 -10.97 -5.98 12.86
CA ARG A 79 -11.21 -7.33 13.41
C ARG A 79 -10.23 -7.67 14.52
N ALA A 80 -8.95 -7.39 14.31
CA ALA A 80 -7.93 -7.58 15.33
C ALA A 80 -8.19 -6.68 16.55
N ALA A 81 -8.47 -5.40 16.35
CA ALA A 81 -8.72 -4.43 17.43
C ALA A 81 -9.97 -4.78 18.25
N LEU A 82 -11.00 -5.34 17.64
CA LEU A 82 -12.25 -5.73 18.31
C LEU A 82 -12.23 -7.17 18.84
N GLY A 83 -11.11 -7.90 18.69
CA GLY A 83 -11.03 -9.30 19.09
C GLY A 83 -11.98 -10.23 18.32
N LEU A 84 -12.42 -9.80 17.13
CA LEU A 84 -13.27 -10.59 16.25
C LEU A 84 -12.40 -11.61 15.53
N GLY A 85 -12.59 -12.90 15.81
CA GLY A 85 -11.88 -13.98 15.15
C GLY A 85 -12.09 -13.98 13.62
N ARG A 86 -11.62 -15.02 12.94
CA ARG A 86 -11.76 -15.21 11.49
C ARG A 86 -13.20 -15.42 11.01
N ASP A 87 -14.18 -15.33 11.90
CA ASP A 87 -15.59 -15.44 11.54
C ASP A 87 -15.95 -14.30 10.55
N ARG A 88 -16.27 -14.72 9.32
CA ARG A 88 -16.57 -13.83 8.20
C ARG A 88 -18.04 -13.40 8.18
N ARG A 89 -18.65 -13.20 9.33
CA ARG A 89 -20.00 -12.65 9.35
C ARG A 89 -20.01 -11.28 8.70
N LEU A 90 -20.75 -11.14 7.63
CA LEU A 90 -20.85 -9.90 6.84
C LEU A 90 -21.38 -8.73 7.65
N ASP A 91 -22.18 -9.01 8.68
CA ASP A 91 -22.78 -8.04 9.58
C ASP A 91 -21.78 -7.32 10.48
N THR A 92 -20.60 -7.90 10.73
CA THR A 92 -19.53 -7.29 11.54
C THR A 92 -18.51 -6.47 10.74
N ALA A 93 -18.52 -6.60 9.41
CA ALA A 93 -17.52 -5.95 8.55
C ALA A 93 -17.56 -4.42 8.59
N PRO A 94 -18.74 -3.74 8.60
CA PRO A 94 -18.80 -2.29 8.70
C PRO A 94 -18.25 -1.76 10.03
N ALA A 95 -18.56 -2.43 11.15
CA ALA A 95 -18.04 -2.06 12.45
C ALA A 95 -16.52 -2.25 12.53
N ALA A 96 -16.02 -3.37 12.00
CA ALA A 96 -14.60 -3.63 11.90
C ALA A 96 -13.90 -2.60 11.01
N ALA A 97 -14.48 -2.24 9.85
CA ALA A 97 -13.93 -1.21 8.98
C ALA A 97 -13.81 0.14 9.71
N ALA A 98 -14.86 0.55 10.40
CA ALA A 98 -14.86 1.81 11.16
C ALA A 98 -13.78 1.82 12.26
N ALA A 99 -13.69 0.75 13.05
CA ALA A 99 -12.69 0.63 14.10
C ALA A 99 -11.26 0.58 13.57
N GLY A 100 -11.03 -0.17 12.49
CA GLY A 100 -9.70 -0.34 11.90
C GLY A 100 -9.23 0.84 11.06
N GLN A 101 -10.15 1.66 10.55
CA GLN A 101 -9.81 2.82 9.73
C GLN A 101 -8.93 3.83 10.48
N ILE A 102 -9.18 4.03 11.77
CA ILE A 102 -8.38 4.92 12.62
C ILE A 102 -6.92 4.44 12.67
N GLY A 103 -6.71 3.16 12.93
CA GLY A 103 -5.38 2.55 12.99
C GLY A 103 -4.67 2.61 11.64
N LEU A 104 -5.38 2.35 10.54
CA LEU A 104 -4.84 2.39 9.19
C LEU A 104 -4.35 3.80 8.82
N VAL A 105 -5.15 4.82 9.09
CA VAL A 105 -4.78 6.22 8.80
C VAL A 105 -3.60 6.67 9.64
N ASN A 106 -3.59 6.34 10.93
CA ASN A 106 -2.47 6.67 11.81
C ASN A 106 -1.16 6.02 11.32
N ALA A 107 -1.21 4.75 10.93
CA ALA A 107 -0.04 4.05 10.40
C ALA A 107 0.51 4.74 9.14
N TRP A 108 -0.36 5.10 8.20
CA TRP A 108 0.05 5.85 7.01
C TRP A 108 0.63 7.20 7.35
N ARG A 109 0.00 7.94 8.27
CA ARG A 109 0.49 9.25 8.71
C ARG A 109 1.88 9.13 9.31
N GLU A 110 2.11 8.20 10.22
CA GLU A 110 3.39 8.03 10.89
C GLU A 110 4.53 7.72 9.92
N VAL A 111 4.34 6.78 8.98
CA VAL A 111 5.39 6.43 8.04
C VAL A 111 5.67 7.54 7.01
N LEU A 112 4.66 8.30 6.63
CA LEU A 112 4.80 9.42 5.69
C LEU A 112 5.40 10.66 6.37
N ASP A 113 5.04 10.94 7.61
CA ASP A 113 5.65 12.01 8.42
C ASP A 113 7.15 11.74 8.60
N GLY A 114 7.56 10.48 8.77
CA GLY A 114 8.96 10.07 8.79
C GLY A 114 9.74 10.39 7.51
N GLN A 115 9.05 10.58 6.38
CA GLN A 115 9.61 11.04 5.11
C GLN A 115 9.40 12.53 4.85
N GLY A 116 8.92 13.29 5.84
CA GLY A 116 8.58 14.70 5.69
C GLY A 116 7.36 14.97 4.80
N LEU A 117 6.53 13.95 4.56
CA LEU A 117 5.34 14.04 3.73
C LEU A 117 4.07 14.20 4.56
N ARG A 118 3.23 15.15 4.16
CA ARG A 118 1.87 15.29 4.72
C ARG A 118 0.88 14.49 3.88
N ALA A 119 0.00 13.78 4.56
CA ALA A 119 -1.09 13.04 3.93
C ALA A 119 -2.45 13.62 4.33
N ALA A 120 -3.40 13.56 3.41
CA ALA A 120 -4.81 13.79 3.66
C ALA A 120 -5.60 12.56 3.23
N GLN A 121 -6.69 12.26 3.92
CA GLN A 121 -7.54 11.11 3.62
C GLN A 121 -8.83 11.57 2.93
N VAL A 122 -9.25 10.79 1.95
CA VAL A 122 -10.58 10.82 1.34
C VAL A 122 -11.23 9.47 1.56
N LEU A 123 -12.44 9.46 2.09
CA LEU A 123 -13.31 8.27 2.20
C LEU A 123 -14.37 8.37 1.11
N LEU A 124 -14.50 7.28 0.36
CA LEU A 124 -15.46 7.16 -0.74
C LEU A 124 -16.60 6.20 -0.33
#